data_017b6c6535a33885137fda3f240029f3
#
_entry.id   017b6c6535a33885137fda3f240029f3
#
_cell.length_a   1.000
_cell.length_b   1.000
_cell.length_c   1.000
_cell.angle_alpha   90.00
_cell.angle_beta   90.00
_cell.angle_gamma   90.00
#
_symmetry.space_group_name_H-M   'P 1'
#
loop_
_entity.id
_entity.type
_entity.pdbx_description
1 polymer ?
#
loop_
_entity_poly.entity_id
_entity_poly.type
_entity_poly.pdbx_seq_one_letter_code
_entity_poly.pdbx_strand_id
1 'polypeptide(L)'
;AAIDPILRDKLFARIKEGTLKHTSPRTKGVRTLPMIPWRWVAAILLPVCIAFFTYYLIDSSQMTSAPFIVKADKGDKATVELPDGTNVVLNSASQLSYLNNFGEKVRRVQLNGEAYFKVAPDEKHAFIVQVGDLEVKVLGTSFNVSAYEDAKDITVVLLEGKVGIYTQETSRMMKPGDKIE
;
A
#
# COMPACT_ATOMS: atom_id res chain seq x y z
N ALA A 1 74.65 23.61 -62.66
CA ALA A 1 73.63 24.54 -63.19
C ALA A 1 73.09 25.33 -62.00
N ALA A 2 73.44 26.58 -61.90
CA ALA A 2 72.98 27.47 -60.86
C ALA A 2 71.49 27.79 -61.08
N ILE A 3 70.71 27.61 -60.06
CA ILE A 3 69.24 27.94 -60.06
C ILE A 3 69.14 29.46 -60.10
N ASP A 4 68.38 29.95 -61.08
CA ASP A 4 68.14 31.38 -61.30
C ASP A 4 67.57 32.03 -60.01
N PRO A 5 68.23 33.08 -59.51
CA PRO A 5 67.85 33.73 -58.24
C PRO A 5 66.39 34.26 -58.25
N ILE A 6 65.88 34.65 -59.43
CA ILE A 6 64.50 35.13 -59.62
C ILE A 6 63.46 34.02 -59.41
N LEU A 7 63.79 32.79 -59.77
CA LEU A 7 62.93 31.64 -59.57
C LEU A 7 62.89 31.23 -58.11
N ARG A 8 63.97 31.37 -57.43
CA ARG A 8 64.11 31.07 -56.00
C ARG A 8 63.24 32.02 -55.14
N ASP A 9 63.31 33.32 -55.46
CA ASP A 9 62.51 34.32 -54.70
C ASP A 9 61.03 34.17 -54.95
N LYS A 10 60.61 33.80 -56.18
CA LYS A 10 59.17 33.51 -56.47
C LYS A 10 58.69 32.25 -55.75
N LEU A 11 59.55 31.26 -55.58
CA LEU A 11 59.22 30.05 -54.84
C LEU A 11 59.10 30.32 -53.36
N PHE A 12 60.02 31.12 -52.78
CA PHE A 12 59.94 31.50 -51.37
C PHE A 12 58.76 32.43 -51.07
N ALA A 13 58.35 33.35 -51.95
CA ALA A 13 57.16 34.12 -51.82
C ALA A 13 55.89 33.27 -51.79
N ARG A 14 55.80 32.28 -52.66
CA ARG A 14 54.65 31.37 -52.72
C ARG A 14 54.53 30.44 -51.49
N ILE A 15 55.69 30.03 -50.94
CA ILE A 15 55.71 29.23 -49.68
C ILE A 15 55.26 30.10 -48.51
N LYS A 16 55.68 31.37 -48.46
CA LYS A 16 55.32 32.29 -47.41
C LYS A 16 53.81 32.67 -47.42
N GLU A 17 53.21 32.80 -48.58
CA GLU A 17 51.76 32.99 -48.70
C GLU A 17 50.97 31.71 -48.36
N GLY A 18 51.50 30.53 -48.68
CA GLY A 18 50.86 29.25 -48.35
C GLY A 18 50.81 28.91 -46.86
N THR A 19 51.78 29.44 -46.09
CA THR A 19 51.86 29.18 -44.63
C THR A 19 51.04 30.12 -43.76
N LEU A 20 50.44 31.18 -44.33
CA LEU A 20 49.61 32.12 -43.55
C LEU A 20 48.11 31.81 -43.56
N LYS A 21 47.70 30.75 -44.29
CA LYS A 21 46.33 30.21 -44.10
C LYS A 21 46.32 29.05 -43.10
N HIS A 22 46.79 29.32 -41.88
CA HIS A 22 46.45 28.53 -40.72
C HIS A 22 44.92 28.80 -40.45
N THR A 23 44.06 28.05 -41.09
CA THR A 23 42.70 27.91 -40.61
C THR A 23 42.76 27.26 -39.27
N SER A 24 42.70 28.09 -38.23
CA SER A 24 42.46 27.65 -36.87
C SER A 24 41.26 26.67 -36.88
N PRO A 25 41.41 25.42 -36.42
CA PRO A 25 40.28 24.55 -36.29
C PRO A 25 39.30 25.20 -35.31
N ARG A 26 38.13 25.61 -35.84
CA ARG A 26 37.02 26.06 -35.02
C ARG A 26 36.65 24.95 -34.06
N THR A 27 37.25 24.92 -32.87
CA THR A 27 36.88 24.06 -31.79
C THR A 27 35.41 24.32 -31.50
N LYS A 28 34.56 23.40 -31.93
CA LYS A 28 33.17 23.36 -31.46
C LYS A 28 33.26 23.31 -29.94
N GLY A 29 32.89 24.42 -29.29
CA GLY A 29 32.86 24.48 -27.84
C GLY A 29 32.08 23.29 -27.33
N VAL A 30 32.75 22.38 -26.66
CA VAL A 30 32.12 21.35 -25.89
C VAL A 30 31.23 22.10 -24.90
N ARG A 31 29.92 22.02 -25.09
CA ARG A 31 28.97 22.51 -24.10
C ARG A 31 29.24 21.68 -22.85
N THR A 32 30.06 22.20 -21.97
CA THR A 32 30.17 21.68 -20.60
C THR A 32 28.79 21.90 -19.99
N LEU A 33 28.04 20.81 -19.83
CA LEU A 33 26.85 20.85 -19.00
C LEU A 33 27.28 21.39 -17.63
N PRO A 34 26.57 22.38 -17.07
CA PRO A 34 26.90 22.86 -15.75
C PRO A 34 26.89 21.68 -14.81
N MET A 35 28.05 21.29 -14.28
CA MET A 35 28.13 20.32 -13.22
C MET A 35 27.36 20.92 -12.05
N ILE A 36 26.11 20.47 -11.87
CA ILE A 36 25.31 20.81 -10.68
C ILE A 36 26.18 20.37 -9.51
N PRO A 37 26.64 21.29 -8.66
CA PRO A 37 27.52 20.92 -7.56
C PRO A 37 26.74 19.94 -6.67
N TRP A 38 27.24 18.75 -6.50
CA TRP A 38 26.62 17.64 -5.76
C TRP A 38 26.13 18.06 -4.37
N ARG A 39 26.71 19.13 -3.84
CA ARG A 39 26.30 19.75 -2.58
C ARG A 39 24.86 20.27 -2.61
N TRP A 40 24.37 20.81 -3.74
CA TRP A 40 23.00 21.29 -3.89
C TRP A 40 22.01 20.14 -4.10
N VAL A 41 22.42 19.06 -4.76
CA VAL A 41 21.61 17.84 -4.90
C VAL A 41 21.38 17.22 -3.53
N ALA A 42 22.41 17.13 -2.69
CA ALA A 42 22.28 16.63 -1.31
C ALA A 42 21.38 17.52 -0.45
N ALA A 43 21.45 18.86 -0.63
CA ALA A 43 20.62 19.81 0.12
C ALA A 43 19.11 19.67 -0.18
N ILE A 44 18.75 19.18 -1.37
CA ILE A 44 17.35 18.95 -1.74
C ILE A 44 16.92 17.51 -1.40
N LEU A 45 17.77 16.53 -1.63
CA LEU A 45 17.43 15.11 -1.40
C LEU A 45 17.30 14.80 0.10
N LEU A 46 18.16 15.36 0.95
CA LEU A 46 18.09 15.10 2.40
C LEU A 46 16.74 15.48 3.02
N PRO A 47 16.21 16.70 2.87
CA PRO A 47 14.91 17.04 3.42
C PRO A 47 13.77 16.24 2.79
N VAL A 48 13.84 15.89 1.50
CA VAL A 48 12.83 15.04 0.84
C VAL A 48 12.87 13.63 1.42
N CYS A 49 14.05 13.04 1.62
CA CYS A 49 14.19 11.74 2.26
C CYS A 49 13.69 11.76 3.71
N ILE A 50 14.00 12.82 4.47
CA ILE A 50 13.51 12.99 5.85
C ILE A 50 11.99 13.12 5.86
N ALA A 51 11.41 13.95 4.98
CA ALA A 51 9.97 14.12 4.87
C ALA A 51 9.28 12.81 4.45
N PHE A 52 9.84 12.07 3.50
CA PHE A 52 9.34 10.77 3.08
C PHE A 52 9.47 9.73 4.20
N PHE A 53 10.59 9.72 4.90
CA PHE A 53 10.82 8.81 6.03
C PHE A 53 9.91 9.11 7.21
N THR A 54 9.71 10.39 7.55
CA THR A 54 8.76 10.80 8.60
C THR A 54 7.33 10.50 8.20
N TYR A 55 6.94 10.74 6.94
CA TYR A 55 5.63 10.34 6.42
C TYR A 55 5.43 8.84 6.53
N TYR A 56 6.41 8.04 6.14
CA TYR A 56 6.38 6.57 6.23
C TYR A 56 6.30 6.09 7.67
N LEU A 57 7.05 6.70 8.60
CA LEU A 57 6.98 6.36 10.02
C LEU A 57 5.62 6.73 10.64
N ILE A 58 5.02 7.85 10.25
CA ILE A 58 3.70 8.29 10.74
C ILE A 58 2.60 7.36 10.20
N ASP A 59 2.67 6.98 8.94
CA ASP A 59 1.69 6.05 8.34
C ASP A 59 1.83 4.62 8.90
N SER A 60 3.04 4.20 9.24
CA SER A 60 3.30 2.91 9.90
C SER A 60 3.05 2.93 11.42
N SER A 61 2.92 4.08 12.02
CA SER A 61 2.42 4.22 13.41
C SER A 61 0.92 3.97 13.41
N GLN A 62 0.52 2.73 13.13
CA GLN A 62 -0.75 2.20 13.58
C GLN A 62 -0.73 2.43 15.09
N MET A 63 -1.37 3.51 15.55
CA MET A 63 -1.58 3.73 16.97
C MET A 63 -2.04 2.40 17.54
N THR A 64 -1.27 1.83 18.45
CA THR A 64 -1.66 0.67 19.25
C THR A 64 -2.77 1.14 20.18
N SER A 65 -3.90 1.47 19.60
CA SER A 65 -5.12 1.78 20.34
C SER A 65 -5.55 0.49 21.00
N ALA A 66 -5.72 0.51 22.30
CA ALA A 66 -6.27 -0.63 23.00
C ALA A 66 -7.59 -1.05 22.33
N PRO A 67 -7.78 -2.32 22.00
CA PRO A 67 -9.00 -2.77 21.37
C PRO A 67 -10.18 -2.66 22.34
N PHE A 68 -11.34 -2.29 21.84
CA PHE A 68 -12.60 -2.52 22.56
C PHE A 68 -12.87 -4.03 22.55
N ILE A 69 -13.17 -4.58 23.71
CA ILE A 69 -13.42 -6.01 23.87
C ILE A 69 -14.79 -6.20 24.51
N VAL A 70 -15.64 -6.97 23.86
CA VAL A 70 -16.93 -7.42 24.35
C VAL A 70 -16.86 -8.93 24.56
N LYS A 71 -17.28 -9.41 25.73
CA LYS A 71 -17.26 -10.85 26.08
C LYS A 71 -18.65 -11.30 26.52
N ALA A 72 -18.98 -12.52 26.14
CA ALA A 72 -20.07 -13.29 26.69
C ALA A 72 -19.48 -14.45 27.49
N ASP A 73 -19.79 -14.54 28.76
CA ASP A 73 -19.26 -15.60 29.64
C ASP A 73 -19.91 -16.96 29.31
N LYS A 74 -19.37 -18.01 29.88
CA LYS A 74 -19.87 -19.36 29.64
C LYS A 74 -21.29 -19.50 30.20
N GLY A 75 -22.23 -19.82 29.33
CA GLY A 75 -23.66 -19.93 29.63
C GLY A 75 -24.46 -18.66 29.31
N ASP A 76 -23.80 -17.53 29.08
CA ASP A 76 -24.44 -16.27 28.78
C ASP A 76 -24.40 -15.89 27.30
N LYS A 77 -25.19 -14.89 26.93
CA LYS A 77 -25.16 -14.22 25.61
C LYS A 77 -25.01 -12.72 25.83
N ALA A 78 -24.32 -12.06 24.92
CA ALA A 78 -24.17 -10.62 24.94
C ALA A 78 -24.64 -10.03 23.60
N THR A 79 -25.38 -8.90 23.67
CA THR A 79 -25.75 -8.15 22.48
C THR A 79 -25.00 -6.83 22.51
N VAL A 80 -24.39 -6.46 21.41
CA VAL A 80 -23.67 -5.19 21.24
C VAL A 80 -24.04 -4.53 19.92
N GLU A 81 -24.26 -3.23 19.97
CA GLU A 81 -24.38 -2.38 18.80
C GLU A 81 -23.03 -1.70 18.56
N LEU A 82 -22.46 -1.91 17.37
CA LEU A 82 -21.21 -1.31 16.96
C LEU A 82 -21.40 0.13 16.50
N PRO A 83 -20.32 0.94 16.40
CA PRO A 83 -20.41 2.36 16.03
C PRO A 83 -21.03 2.63 14.65
N ASP A 84 -21.05 1.64 13.75
CA ASP A 84 -21.67 1.71 12.42
C ASP A 84 -23.17 1.32 12.41
N GLY A 85 -23.76 1.00 13.57
CA GLY A 85 -25.12 0.50 13.69
C GLY A 85 -25.27 -1.01 13.44
N THR A 86 -24.18 -1.74 13.26
CA THR A 86 -24.21 -3.20 13.17
C THR A 86 -24.57 -3.81 14.51
N ASN A 87 -25.56 -4.71 14.52
CA ASN A 87 -25.95 -5.46 15.71
C ASN A 87 -25.26 -6.84 15.71
N VAL A 88 -24.60 -7.15 16.83
CA VAL A 88 -23.91 -8.42 17.04
C VAL A 88 -24.47 -9.11 18.28
N VAL A 89 -24.85 -10.38 18.12
CA VAL A 89 -25.25 -11.23 19.26
C VAL A 89 -24.17 -12.29 19.45
N LEU A 90 -23.39 -12.14 20.52
CA LEU A 90 -22.39 -13.10 20.94
C LEU A 90 -23.05 -14.29 21.63
N ASN A 91 -22.70 -15.49 21.25
CA ASN A 91 -23.09 -16.70 21.94
C ASN A 91 -22.19 -16.96 23.17
N SER A 92 -22.52 -18.01 23.94
CA SER A 92 -21.78 -18.41 25.12
C SER A 92 -20.28 -18.57 24.87
N ALA A 93 -19.45 -18.17 25.84
CA ALA A 93 -17.99 -18.28 25.80
C ALA A 93 -17.38 -17.62 24.55
N SER A 94 -17.90 -16.48 24.12
CA SER A 94 -17.45 -15.80 22.91
C SER A 94 -16.92 -14.40 23.21
N GLN A 95 -15.98 -13.95 22.36
CA GLN A 95 -15.35 -12.64 22.47
C GLN A 95 -15.30 -11.96 21.12
N LEU A 96 -15.70 -10.70 21.07
CA LEU A 96 -15.56 -9.80 19.94
C LEU A 96 -14.61 -8.66 20.30
N SER A 97 -13.72 -8.30 19.40
CA SER A 97 -12.87 -7.13 19.59
C SER A 97 -12.77 -6.29 18.33
N TYR A 98 -12.61 -4.97 18.47
CA TYR A 98 -12.40 -4.03 17.38
C TYR A 98 -11.56 -2.84 17.86
N LEU A 99 -10.92 -2.14 16.94
CA LEU A 99 -10.02 -1.02 17.23
C LEU A 99 -10.78 0.32 17.21
N ASN A 100 -10.21 1.37 17.82
CA ASN A 100 -10.76 2.73 17.86
C ASN A 100 -10.99 3.33 16.46
N ASN A 101 -10.20 2.91 15.45
CA ASN A 101 -10.32 3.35 14.08
C ASN A 101 -11.33 2.52 13.25
N PHE A 102 -12.21 1.79 13.95
CA PHE A 102 -13.31 1.03 13.31
C PHE A 102 -14.19 1.95 12.46
N GLY A 103 -14.33 1.61 11.18
CA GLY A 103 -15.16 2.38 10.23
C GLY A 103 -14.44 3.47 9.45
N GLU A 104 -13.22 3.88 9.78
CA GLU A 104 -12.48 4.90 9.02
C GLU A 104 -12.15 4.48 7.58
N LYS A 105 -11.60 3.29 7.39
CA LYS A 105 -11.27 2.71 6.08
C LYS A 105 -12.01 1.40 5.86
N VAL A 106 -12.07 0.59 6.89
CA VAL A 106 -12.75 -0.71 6.92
C VAL A 106 -13.39 -0.91 8.29
N ARG A 107 -14.47 -1.68 8.34
CA ARG A 107 -15.18 -2.06 9.56
C ARG A 107 -14.69 -3.44 9.97
N ARG A 108 -13.54 -3.51 10.66
CA ARG A 108 -12.91 -4.79 11.01
C ARG A 108 -13.17 -5.15 12.48
N VAL A 109 -13.63 -6.38 12.68
CA VAL A 109 -13.79 -7.00 14.00
C VAL A 109 -13.04 -8.34 14.03
N GLN A 110 -12.58 -8.74 15.22
CA GLN A 110 -12.01 -10.04 15.46
C GLN A 110 -12.95 -10.84 16.36
N LEU A 111 -13.26 -12.06 15.98
CA LEU A 111 -14.14 -12.97 16.69
C LEU A 111 -13.36 -14.20 17.20
N ASN A 112 -13.62 -14.58 18.44
CA ASN A 112 -13.30 -15.88 19.01
C ASN A 112 -14.59 -16.43 19.63
N GLY A 113 -15.01 -17.64 19.24
CA GLY A 113 -16.30 -18.24 19.59
C GLY A 113 -17.35 -18.05 18.52
N GLU A 114 -18.61 -17.83 18.90
CA GLU A 114 -19.74 -17.75 17.97
C GLU A 114 -20.48 -16.43 18.09
N ALA A 115 -20.81 -15.85 16.95
CA ALA A 115 -21.63 -14.64 16.90
C ALA A 115 -22.54 -14.61 15.66
N TYR A 116 -23.74 -14.08 15.87
CA TYR A 116 -24.64 -13.66 14.83
C TYR A 116 -24.46 -12.19 14.55
N PHE A 117 -24.29 -11.83 13.28
CA PHE A 117 -24.11 -10.48 12.80
C PHE A 117 -25.30 -10.04 11.94
N LYS A 118 -25.87 -8.88 12.26
CA LYS A 118 -26.77 -8.14 11.39
C LYS A 118 -26.07 -6.85 11.02
N VAL A 119 -25.33 -6.91 9.91
CA VAL A 119 -24.43 -5.82 9.48
C VAL A 119 -25.20 -4.69 8.83
N ALA A 120 -24.96 -3.47 9.28
CA ALA A 120 -25.50 -2.24 8.68
C ALA A 120 -25.01 -2.11 7.22
N PRO A 121 -25.92 -1.85 6.24
CA PRO A 121 -25.53 -1.70 4.84
C PRO A 121 -24.58 -0.52 4.62
N ASP A 122 -23.42 -0.77 4.04
CA ASP A 122 -22.46 0.25 3.59
C ASP A 122 -21.61 -0.34 2.45
N GLU A 123 -21.85 0.15 1.24
CA GLU A 123 -21.14 -0.30 0.04
C GLU A 123 -19.70 0.24 -0.07
N LYS A 124 -19.41 1.32 0.66
CA LYS A 124 -18.10 1.99 0.60
C LYS A 124 -17.08 1.37 1.55
N HIS A 125 -17.54 0.94 2.74
CA HIS A 125 -16.67 0.41 3.78
C HIS A 125 -17.08 -1.04 4.08
N ALA A 126 -16.28 -1.98 3.59
CA ALA A 126 -16.53 -3.39 3.85
C ALA A 126 -16.47 -3.71 5.35
N PHE A 127 -17.38 -4.57 5.81
CA PHE A 127 -17.34 -5.16 7.15
C PHE A 127 -16.58 -6.47 7.08
N ILE A 128 -15.57 -6.65 7.92
CA ILE A 128 -14.69 -7.82 7.91
C ILE A 128 -14.70 -8.45 9.29
N VAL A 129 -15.09 -9.72 9.35
CA VAL A 129 -14.91 -10.56 10.54
C VAL A 129 -13.66 -11.40 10.34
N GLN A 130 -12.66 -11.16 11.19
CA GLN A 130 -11.43 -11.93 11.23
C GLN A 130 -11.56 -13.06 12.24
N VAL A 131 -11.25 -14.29 11.81
CA VAL A 131 -11.21 -15.47 12.64
C VAL A 131 -9.96 -16.27 12.30
N GLY A 132 -8.92 -16.17 13.11
CA GLY A 132 -7.60 -16.70 12.76
C GLY A 132 -7.14 -16.18 11.39
N ASP A 133 -6.88 -17.10 10.44
CA ASP A 133 -6.46 -16.76 9.07
C ASP A 133 -7.64 -16.54 8.10
N LEU A 134 -8.87 -16.75 8.56
CA LEU A 134 -10.07 -16.56 7.76
C LEU A 134 -10.61 -15.14 7.85
N GLU A 135 -10.91 -14.51 6.73
CA GLU A 135 -11.65 -13.25 6.63
C GLU A 135 -13.03 -13.48 6.01
N VAL A 136 -14.07 -13.08 6.74
CA VAL A 136 -15.46 -13.05 6.25
C VAL A 136 -15.79 -11.60 5.93
N LYS A 137 -15.97 -11.28 4.63
CA LYS A 137 -16.19 -9.93 4.12
C LYS A 137 -17.58 -9.72 3.58
N VAL A 138 -18.26 -8.67 4.06
CA VAL A 138 -19.65 -8.34 3.70
C VAL A 138 -19.84 -6.83 3.54
N LEU A 139 -20.96 -6.42 2.93
CA LEU A 139 -21.34 -5.00 2.75
C LEU A 139 -22.65 -4.62 3.46
N GLY A 140 -23.43 -5.60 3.91
CA GLY A 140 -24.72 -5.43 4.55
C GLY A 140 -25.47 -6.76 4.50
N THR A 141 -25.28 -7.60 5.50
CA THR A 141 -25.57 -9.03 5.42
C THR A 141 -25.94 -9.54 6.81
N SER A 142 -26.84 -10.51 6.87
CA SER A 142 -27.16 -11.24 8.10
C SER A 142 -26.55 -12.63 8.02
N PHE A 143 -25.64 -12.95 8.94
CA PHE A 143 -24.91 -14.24 8.94
C PHE A 143 -24.46 -14.65 10.34
N ASN A 144 -24.15 -15.91 10.51
CA ASN A 144 -23.60 -16.48 11.74
C ASN A 144 -22.18 -17.01 11.46
N VAL A 145 -21.27 -16.79 12.39
CA VAL A 145 -19.92 -17.37 12.38
C VAL A 145 -19.73 -18.12 13.68
N SER A 146 -19.33 -19.39 13.59
CA SER A 146 -18.95 -20.22 14.73
C SER A 146 -17.51 -20.67 14.56
N ALA A 147 -16.65 -20.22 15.49
CA ALA A 147 -15.20 -20.42 15.45
C ALA A 147 -14.62 -20.50 16.86
N TYR A 148 -15.01 -21.53 17.58
CA TYR A 148 -14.45 -21.83 18.88
C TYR A 148 -13.07 -22.47 18.74
N GLU A 149 -12.12 -22.12 19.60
CA GLU A 149 -10.73 -22.62 19.58
C GLU A 149 -10.63 -24.15 19.70
N ASP A 150 -11.60 -24.77 20.42
CA ASP A 150 -11.70 -26.21 20.61
C ASP A 150 -12.44 -26.93 19.46
N ALA A 151 -13.09 -26.17 18.55
CA ALA A 151 -13.71 -26.73 17.37
C ALA A 151 -12.66 -27.00 16.28
N LYS A 152 -12.88 -28.10 15.53
CA LYS A 152 -11.98 -28.45 14.41
C LYS A 152 -12.18 -27.54 13.19
N ASP A 153 -13.41 -27.03 13.05
CA ASP A 153 -13.85 -26.36 11.83
C ASP A 153 -14.48 -25.00 12.16
N ILE A 154 -14.30 -24.05 11.26
CA ILE A 154 -14.96 -22.75 11.30
C ILE A 154 -16.22 -22.87 10.45
N THR A 155 -17.39 -22.62 11.05
CA THR A 155 -18.66 -22.67 10.35
C THR A 155 -19.15 -21.26 10.05
N VAL A 156 -19.51 -20.98 8.80
CA VAL A 156 -20.17 -19.75 8.38
C VAL A 156 -21.51 -20.08 7.74
N VAL A 157 -22.59 -19.49 8.24
CA VAL A 157 -23.96 -19.67 7.73
C VAL A 157 -24.49 -18.33 7.26
N LEU A 158 -24.84 -18.23 5.98
CA LEU A 158 -25.40 -17.03 5.39
C LEU A 158 -26.93 -17.09 5.39
N LEU A 159 -27.58 -16.09 6.02
CA LEU A 159 -29.03 -15.97 6.07
C LEU A 159 -29.54 -15.02 4.98
N GLU A 160 -28.93 -13.85 4.85
CA GLU A 160 -29.39 -12.81 3.92
C GLU A 160 -28.19 -12.02 3.38
N GLY A 161 -28.22 -11.65 2.10
CA GLY A 161 -27.20 -10.85 1.44
C GLY A 161 -26.14 -11.67 0.70
N LYS A 162 -24.87 -11.21 0.76
CA LYS A 162 -23.71 -11.84 0.12
C LYS A 162 -22.54 -11.86 1.07
N VAL A 163 -21.81 -12.96 1.13
CA VAL A 163 -20.60 -13.14 1.93
C VAL A 163 -19.47 -13.59 1.04
N GLY A 164 -18.33 -12.89 1.13
CA GLY A 164 -17.06 -13.36 0.60
C GLY A 164 -16.21 -13.94 1.71
N ILE A 165 -15.72 -15.15 1.53
CA ILE A 165 -14.79 -15.81 2.43
C ILE A 165 -13.41 -15.80 1.77
N TYR A 166 -12.39 -15.37 2.53
CA TYR A 166 -11.02 -15.24 2.06
C TYR A 166 -10.07 -15.91 3.06
N THR A 167 -9.20 -16.75 2.52
CA THR A 167 -8.03 -17.30 3.23
C THR A 167 -6.78 -16.94 2.46
N GLN A 168 -5.59 -17.31 2.94
CA GLN A 168 -4.33 -17.10 2.21
C GLN A 168 -4.30 -17.82 0.86
N GLU A 169 -5.03 -18.92 0.70
CA GLU A 169 -4.98 -19.77 -0.48
C GLU A 169 -6.24 -19.69 -1.36
N THR A 170 -7.40 -19.34 -0.78
CA THR A 170 -8.69 -19.43 -1.48
C THR A 170 -9.57 -18.22 -1.24
N SER A 171 -10.48 -17.98 -2.20
CA SER A 171 -11.59 -17.06 -2.03
C SER A 171 -12.87 -17.69 -2.54
N ARG A 172 -13.97 -17.53 -1.79
CA ARG A 172 -15.28 -18.09 -2.14
C ARG A 172 -16.39 -17.11 -1.82
N MET A 173 -17.37 -17.02 -2.74
CA MET A 173 -18.61 -16.27 -2.52
C MET A 173 -19.72 -17.20 -2.11
N MET A 174 -20.46 -16.81 -1.06
CA MET A 174 -21.64 -17.55 -0.58
C MET A 174 -22.94 -16.91 -1.04
N LYS A 175 -23.96 -17.73 -1.17
CA LYS A 175 -25.35 -17.32 -1.41
C LYS A 175 -26.21 -17.62 -0.17
N PRO A 176 -27.35 -16.92 0.00
CA PRO A 176 -28.27 -17.22 1.09
C PRO A 176 -28.64 -18.71 1.15
N GLY A 177 -28.55 -19.30 2.34
CA GLY A 177 -28.74 -20.70 2.59
C GLY A 177 -27.47 -21.58 2.50
N ASP A 178 -26.34 -21.02 2.03
CA ASP A 178 -25.06 -21.73 2.04
C ASP A 178 -24.50 -21.85 3.47
N LYS A 179 -23.87 -23.00 3.73
CA LYS A 179 -23.04 -23.29 4.91
C LYS A 179 -21.66 -23.72 4.42
N ILE A 180 -20.61 -23.21 5.05
CA ILE A 180 -19.22 -23.63 4.83
C ILE A 180 -18.66 -24.09 6.17
N GLU A 181 -17.92 -25.17 6.12
CA GLU A 181 -17.12 -25.75 7.18
C GLU A 181 -15.67 -25.83 6.76
#